data_4c14580d100d8bfa5e2f0af635e13c8d
#
_entry.id   4c14580d100d8bfa5e2f0af635e13c8d
#
_cell.length_a   1.000
_cell.length_b   1.000
_cell.length_c   1.000
_cell.angle_alpha   90.00
_cell.angle_beta   90.00
_cell.angle_gamma   90.00
#
_symmetry.space_group_name_H-M   'P 1'
#
loop_
_entity.id
_entity.type
_entity.pdbx_description
1 polymer ?
#
loop_
_entity_poly.entity_id
_entity_poly.type
_entity_poly.pdbx_seq_one_letter_code
_entity_poly.pdbx_strand_id
1 'polypeptide(L)'
;MVERVGVAVTTEQHRFYVYNEDFTFPFIAVFMCRQGTARVLLDQVERTFYKNDLIVVMPGHIARQLECFDDFVFTRVAISEKMLSDLKSHVFSHDYNKFHMAPVAKLNDEQAQRVLSIVNLLSIVARHDYEDLAQRQPMLISLLSVGYEFINYYRREVDEQLQPDKNTQLFNRFCALVVEHYRESKEVKYYADLLHISPRHFTRIFRDITNGITPAEWIEQYVVAQAKLLLDTQQERSVQEIAYQLGFSEPSSFHHFFKRVTGMTAKEYRNQHIKNSVVRR
;
A
#
# COMPACT_ATOMS: atom_id res chain seq x y z
N MET A 1 5.60 -17.07 -2.41
CA MET A 1 6.31 -16.73 -3.68
C MET A 1 6.93 -15.35 -3.64
N VAL A 2 6.21 -14.28 -3.27
CA VAL A 2 6.76 -12.91 -3.18
C VAL A 2 7.96 -12.83 -2.25
N GLU A 3 7.91 -13.46 -1.08
CA GLU A 3 9.01 -13.43 -0.09
C GLU A 3 10.29 -14.15 -0.57
N ARG A 4 10.13 -15.22 -1.35
CA ARG A 4 11.28 -16.01 -1.84
C ARG A 4 11.95 -15.39 -3.06
N VAL A 5 11.18 -14.85 -3.99
CA VAL A 5 11.65 -14.33 -5.29
C VAL A 5 11.77 -12.81 -5.29
N GLY A 6 11.10 -12.14 -4.35
CA GLY A 6 11.04 -10.68 -4.26
C GLY A 6 9.95 -10.06 -5.13
N VAL A 7 9.49 -10.73 -6.19
CA VAL A 7 8.45 -10.27 -7.12
C VAL A 7 7.48 -11.41 -7.43
N ALA A 8 6.20 -11.11 -7.47
CA ALA A 8 5.19 -12.02 -8.02
C ALA A 8 4.30 -11.27 -9.01
N VAL A 9 4.09 -11.86 -10.16
CA VAL A 9 3.20 -11.36 -11.21
C VAL A 9 2.00 -12.29 -11.34
N THR A 10 0.80 -11.74 -11.31
CA THR A 10 -0.44 -12.45 -11.55
C THR A 10 -1.19 -11.73 -12.66
N THR A 11 -1.44 -12.43 -13.76
CA THR A 11 -2.20 -11.94 -14.91
C THR A 11 -3.63 -12.49 -14.83
N GLU A 12 -4.60 -11.71 -15.28
CA GLU A 12 -6.01 -12.13 -15.40
C GLU A 12 -6.67 -12.59 -14.09
N GLN A 13 -6.73 -11.70 -13.13
CA GLN A 13 -7.53 -11.92 -11.92
C GLN A 13 -8.86 -11.17 -12.04
N HIS A 14 -9.92 -11.80 -11.54
CA HIS A 14 -11.30 -11.29 -11.60
C HIS A 14 -11.80 -10.75 -10.25
N ARG A 15 -11.08 -10.99 -9.17
CA ARG A 15 -11.48 -10.55 -7.81
C ARG A 15 -10.28 -10.21 -6.97
N PHE A 16 -10.37 -9.15 -6.19
CA PHE A 16 -9.47 -8.92 -5.07
C PHE A 16 -9.75 -9.99 -4.00
N TYR A 17 -8.72 -10.52 -3.35
CA TYR A 17 -8.86 -11.64 -2.41
C TYR A 17 -9.61 -11.32 -1.11
N VAL A 18 -9.98 -10.06 -0.86
CA VAL A 18 -10.55 -9.62 0.41
C VAL A 18 -11.87 -8.89 0.18
N TYR A 19 -12.96 -9.54 0.55
CA TYR A 19 -14.30 -8.98 0.52
C TYR A 19 -14.67 -8.40 1.89
N ASN A 20 -15.15 -7.17 1.93
CA ASN A 20 -15.74 -6.49 3.10
C ASN A 20 -14.88 -6.38 4.37
N GLU A 21 -13.60 -6.72 4.32
CA GLU A 21 -12.66 -6.53 5.42
C GLU A 21 -11.53 -5.61 4.99
N ASP A 22 -11.01 -4.83 5.94
CA ASP A 22 -9.84 -4.00 5.72
C ASP A 22 -8.61 -4.87 5.53
N PHE A 23 -7.96 -4.73 4.41
CA PHE A 23 -6.74 -5.43 4.07
C PHE A 23 -5.57 -4.47 3.96
N THR A 24 -4.48 -4.81 4.62
CA THR A 24 -3.23 -4.06 4.53
C THR A 24 -2.24 -4.83 3.67
N PHE A 25 -1.64 -4.14 2.73
CA PHE A 25 -0.62 -4.75 1.89
C PHE A 25 0.72 -4.82 2.64
N PRO A 26 1.31 -6.02 2.83
CA PRO A 26 2.64 -6.19 3.42
C PRO A 26 3.78 -5.89 2.43
N PHE A 27 3.43 -5.59 1.20
CA PHE A 27 4.34 -5.37 0.08
C PHE A 27 3.77 -4.29 -0.84
N ILE A 28 4.60 -3.75 -1.75
CA ILE A 28 4.07 -2.92 -2.83
C ILE A 28 3.28 -3.81 -3.78
N ALA A 29 2.07 -3.38 -4.12
CA ALA A 29 1.27 -3.99 -5.16
C ALA A 29 0.92 -2.96 -6.23
N VAL A 30 1.23 -3.29 -7.48
CA VAL A 30 0.81 -2.52 -8.64
C VAL A 30 -0.31 -3.28 -9.31
N PHE A 31 -1.47 -2.66 -9.40
CA PHE A 31 -2.63 -3.22 -10.09
C PHE A 31 -2.87 -2.43 -11.37
N MET A 32 -3.22 -3.15 -12.43
CA MET A 32 -3.62 -2.55 -13.68
C MET A 32 -4.95 -3.14 -14.11
N CYS A 33 -5.99 -2.30 -14.19
CA CYS A 33 -7.29 -2.71 -14.68
C CYS A 33 -7.20 -2.96 -16.19
N ARG A 34 -7.57 -4.18 -16.61
CA ARG A 34 -7.53 -4.63 -18.01
C ARG A 34 -8.89 -4.49 -18.68
N GLN A 35 -9.94 -4.72 -17.92
CA GLN A 35 -11.33 -4.72 -18.38
C GLN A 35 -12.26 -4.47 -17.22
N GLY A 36 -13.46 -3.93 -17.51
CA GLY A 36 -14.53 -3.72 -16.54
C GLY A 36 -14.24 -2.61 -15.54
N THR A 37 -14.93 -2.66 -14.42
CA THR A 37 -14.85 -1.67 -13.33
C THR A 37 -14.86 -2.34 -11.96
N ALA A 38 -14.22 -1.69 -10.99
CA ALA A 38 -14.29 -2.07 -9.59
C ALA A 38 -14.37 -0.82 -8.70
N ARG A 39 -15.10 -0.93 -7.58
CA ARG A 39 -15.14 0.08 -6.52
C ARG A 39 -14.38 -0.42 -5.32
N VAL A 40 -13.45 0.39 -4.83
CA VAL A 40 -12.57 0.06 -3.71
C VAL A 40 -12.50 1.25 -2.78
N LEU A 41 -12.54 0.97 -1.49
CA LEU A 41 -12.16 1.93 -0.47
C LEU A 41 -10.64 1.81 -0.28
N LEU A 42 -9.90 2.84 -0.62
CA LEU A 42 -8.45 2.91 -0.42
C LEU A 42 -8.14 4.08 0.50
N ASP A 43 -7.57 3.78 1.67
CA ASP A 43 -7.33 4.74 2.75
C ASP A 43 -8.58 5.55 3.11
N GLN A 44 -9.72 4.87 3.19
CA GLN A 44 -11.02 5.45 3.48
C GLN A 44 -11.59 6.38 2.39
N VAL A 45 -10.92 6.48 1.24
CA VAL A 45 -11.42 7.19 0.07
C VAL A 45 -11.98 6.19 -0.93
N GLU A 46 -13.27 6.32 -1.25
CA GLU A 46 -13.90 5.50 -2.27
C GLU A 46 -13.38 5.89 -3.67
N ARG A 47 -12.96 4.89 -4.42
CA ARG A 47 -12.43 5.04 -5.78
C ARG A 47 -13.05 4.03 -6.71
N THR A 48 -13.39 4.49 -7.92
CA THR A 48 -13.80 3.60 -9.00
C THR A 48 -12.65 3.47 -10.00
N PHE A 49 -12.30 2.24 -10.31
CA PHE A 49 -11.25 1.90 -11.27
C PHE A 49 -11.86 1.46 -12.58
N TYR A 50 -11.31 2.00 -13.65
CA TYR A 50 -11.71 1.75 -15.02
C TYR A 50 -10.57 1.08 -15.80
N LYS A 51 -10.88 0.57 -17.00
CA LYS A 51 -9.86 0.05 -17.93
C LYS A 51 -8.69 1.03 -18.06
N ASN A 52 -7.48 0.49 -17.99
CA ASN A 52 -6.19 1.19 -18.03
C ASN A 52 -5.83 2.04 -16.79
N ASP A 53 -6.68 2.09 -15.78
CA ASP A 53 -6.25 2.65 -14.49
C ASP A 53 -5.15 1.75 -13.89
N LEU A 54 -4.05 2.39 -13.50
CA LEU A 54 -2.94 1.77 -12.79
C LEU A 54 -2.93 2.27 -11.36
N ILE A 55 -2.86 1.34 -10.42
CA ILE A 55 -2.93 1.63 -8.99
C ILE A 55 -1.67 1.12 -8.34
N VAL A 56 -0.96 1.99 -7.63
CA VAL A 56 0.20 1.61 -6.82
C VAL A 56 -0.20 1.64 -5.35
N VAL A 57 -0.30 0.47 -4.74
CA VAL A 57 -0.61 0.32 -3.32
C VAL A 57 0.69 0.08 -2.57
N MET A 58 1.02 0.97 -1.66
CA MET A 58 2.23 0.92 -0.86
C MET A 58 2.00 0.13 0.44
N PRO A 59 3.05 -0.38 1.08
CA PRO A 59 2.93 -0.96 2.41
C PRO A 59 2.27 0.04 3.37
N GLY A 60 1.23 -0.42 4.06
CA GLY A 60 0.48 0.40 5.00
C GLY A 60 -0.79 1.04 4.45
N HIS A 61 -1.01 1.05 3.14
CA HIS A 61 -2.33 1.39 2.61
C HIS A 61 -3.38 0.39 3.08
N ILE A 62 -4.53 0.90 3.44
CA ILE A 62 -5.69 0.09 3.84
C ILE A 62 -6.66 0.05 2.66
N ALA A 63 -6.94 -1.14 2.18
CA ALA A 63 -7.89 -1.33 1.09
C ALA A 63 -9.05 -2.23 1.52
N ARG A 64 -10.26 -1.90 1.06
CA ARG A 64 -11.46 -2.73 1.15
C ARG A 64 -12.14 -2.76 -0.20
N GLN A 65 -12.44 -3.93 -0.70
CA GLN A 65 -13.25 -4.05 -1.90
C GLN A 65 -14.71 -3.77 -1.54
N LEU A 66 -15.34 -2.82 -2.22
CA LEU A 66 -16.75 -2.49 -2.08
C LEU A 66 -17.58 -3.26 -3.10
N GLU A 67 -17.16 -3.24 -4.37
CA GLU A 67 -17.90 -3.85 -5.46
C GLU A 67 -16.92 -4.26 -6.58
N CYS A 68 -17.20 -5.38 -7.23
CA CYS A 68 -16.46 -5.85 -8.38
C CYS A 68 -17.47 -6.37 -9.41
N PHE A 69 -17.48 -5.75 -10.59
CA PHE A 69 -18.38 -6.18 -11.65
C PHE A 69 -17.88 -7.46 -12.31
N ASP A 70 -18.77 -8.26 -12.86
CA ASP A 70 -18.46 -9.61 -13.36
C ASP A 70 -17.42 -9.63 -14.50
N ASP A 71 -17.30 -8.52 -15.24
CA ASP A 71 -16.34 -8.35 -16.32
C ASP A 71 -14.98 -7.78 -15.87
N PHE A 72 -14.79 -7.55 -14.57
CA PHE A 72 -13.56 -6.95 -14.06
C PHE A 72 -12.38 -7.90 -14.15
N VAL A 73 -11.35 -7.47 -14.87
CA VAL A 73 -10.08 -8.19 -15.03
C VAL A 73 -8.92 -7.25 -14.72
N PHE A 74 -7.98 -7.71 -13.92
CA PHE A 74 -6.77 -6.96 -13.61
C PHE A 74 -5.51 -7.81 -13.61
N THR A 75 -4.38 -7.15 -13.79
CA THR A 75 -3.04 -7.69 -13.63
C THR A 75 -2.43 -7.11 -12.36
N ARG A 76 -1.73 -7.93 -11.57
CA ARG A 76 -1.05 -7.52 -10.34
C ARG A 76 0.43 -7.84 -10.40
N VAL A 77 1.26 -6.88 -9.99
CA VAL A 77 2.67 -7.08 -9.65
C VAL A 77 2.84 -6.81 -8.16
N ALA A 78 3.33 -7.78 -7.42
CA ALA A 78 3.63 -7.63 -5.99
C ALA A 78 5.15 -7.64 -5.78
N ILE A 79 5.67 -6.71 -4.99
CA ILE A 79 7.12 -6.47 -4.77
C ILE A 79 7.39 -6.55 -3.28
N SER A 80 8.28 -7.47 -2.83
CA SER A 80 8.62 -7.62 -1.42
C SER A 80 9.37 -6.40 -0.87
N GLU A 81 9.33 -6.22 0.46
CA GLU A 81 10.08 -5.15 1.14
C GLU A 81 11.59 -5.24 0.86
N LYS A 82 12.14 -6.46 0.83
CA LYS A 82 13.55 -6.68 0.49
C LYS A 82 13.88 -6.20 -0.93
N MET A 83 13.10 -6.63 -1.92
CA MET A 83 13.27 -6.20 -3.31
C MET A 83 13.11 -4.69 -3.47
N LEU A 84 12.18 -4.10 -2.71
CA LEU A 84 12.00 -2.65 -2.66
C LEU A 84 13.22 -1.94 -2.07
N SER A 85 13.83 -2.48 -1.02
CA SER A 85 15.06 -1.93 -0.43
C SER A 85 16.21 -1.95 -1.43
N ASP A 86 16.36 -3.06 -2.16
CA ASP A 86 17.36 -3.19 -3.22
C ASP A 86 17.08 -2.18 -4.37
N LEU A 87 15.82 -2.00 -4.71
CA LEU A 87 15.39 -1.03 -5.73
C LEU A 87 15.62 0.43 -5.27
N LYS A 88 15.36 0.76 -4.01
CA LYS A 88 15.58 2.11 -3.44
C LYS A 88 17.02 2.58 -3.60
N SER A 89 17.98 1.69 -3.45
CA SER A 89 19.39 2.04 -3.62
C SER A 89 19.76 2.43 -5.06
N HIS A 90 18.96 2.05 -6.05
CA HIS A 90 19.21 2.26 -7.47
C HIS A 90 18.37 3.37 -8.11
N VAL A 91 17.14 3.59 -7.66
CA VAL A 91 16.17 4.42 -8.40
C VAL A 91 15.45 5.46 -7.53
N PHE A 92 15.24 5.19 -6.23
CA PHE A 92 14.33 5.98 -5.40
C PHE A 92 15.04 7.05 -4.57
N SER A 93 15.37 8.20 -5.13
CA SER A 93 15.91 9.28 -4.28
C SER A 93 14.84 10.21 -3.68
N HIS A 94 13.70 10.50 -4.33
CA HIS A 94 12.78 11.54 -3.83
C HIS A 94 11.28 11.31 -4.06
N ASP A 95 10.87 10.40 -4.93
CA ASP A 95 9.48 10.32 -5.39
C ASP A 95 8.63 9.19 -4.77
N TYR A 96 9.21 8.39 -3.87
CA TYR A 96 8.51 7.28 -3.21
C TYR A 96 7.22 7.72 -2.48
N ASN A 97 7.27 8.86 -1.81
CA ASN A 97 6.14 9.42 -1.10
C ASN A 97 5.00 9.87 -2.04
N LYS A 98 5.29 10.15 -3.31
CA LYS A 98 4.26 10.52 -4.30
C LYS A 98 3.27 9.40 -4.57
N PHE A 99 3.68 8.12 -4.47
CA PHE A 99 2.76 7.00 -4.64
C PHE A 99 1.76 6.86 -3.49
N HIS A 100 2.16 7.23 -2.27
CA HIS A 100 1.20 7.34 -1.17
C HIS A 100 0.19 8.46 -1.42
N MET A 101 0.65 9.55 -2.00
CA MET A 101 -0.15 10.77 -2.21
C MET A 101 -1.16 10.63 -3.34
N ALA A 102 -0.78 9.97 -4.43
CA ALA A 102 -1.64 9.77 -5.60
C ALA A 102 -1.45 8.34 -6.12
N PRO A 103 -2.15 7.36 -5.51
CA PRO A 103 -1.95 5.94 -5.83
C PRO A 103 -2.45 5.54 -7.23
N VAL A 104 -3.24 6.37 -7.89
CA VAL A 104 -3.87 6.06 -9.19
C VAL A 104 -3.25 6.88 -10.30
N ALA A 105 -2.88 6.21 -11.39
CA ALA A 105 -2.51 6.84 -12.66
C ALA A 105 -3.47 6.36 -13.74
N LYS A 106 -3.99 7.31 -14.53
CA LYS A 106 -4.84 7.01 -15.69
C LYS A 106 -3.97 6.94 -16.94
N LEU A 107 -3.99 5.79 -17.60
CA LEU A 107 -3.19 5.55 -18.80
C LEU A 107 -4.10 5.55 -20.04
N ASN A 108 -3.58 6.02 -21.16
CA ASN A 108 -4.18 5.74 -22.44
C ASN A 108 -3.84 4.31 -22.92
N ASP A 109 -4.45 3.83 -24.00
CA ASP A 109 -4.25 2.46 -24.49
C ASP A 109 -2.79 2.17 -24.86
N GLU A 110 -2.06 3.13 -25.44
CA GLU A 110 -0.64 2.97 -25.79
C GLU A 110 0.26 2.88 -24.55
N GLN A 111 0.06 3.78 -23.58
CA GLN A 111 0.76 3.77 -22.31
C GLN A 111 0.53 2.47 -21.53
N ALA A 112 -0.73 2.01 -21.51
CA ALA A 112 -1.12 0.76 -20.91
C ALA A 112 -0.41 -0.44 -21.54
N GLN A 113 -0.31 -0.50 -22.87
CA GLN A 113 0.40 -1.55 -23.59
C GLN A 113 1.90 -1.58 -23.26
N ARG A 114 2.53 -0.42 -23.14
CA ARG A 114 3.95 -0.31 -22.73
C ARG A 114 4.18 -0.87 -21.32
N VAL A 115 3.33 -0.49 -20.36
CA VAL A 115 3.40 -1.03 -18.99
C VAL A 115 3.19 -2.55 -18.98
N LEU A 116 2.22 -3.06 -19.73
CA LEU A 116 1.96 -4.49 -19.85
C LEU A 116 3.14 -5.27 -20.46
N SER A 117 3.85 -4.68 -21.40
CA SER A 117 5.05 -5.32 -21.97
C SER A 117 6.12 -5.55 -20.89
N ILE A 118 6.32 -4.58 -20.00
CA ILE A 118 7.23 -4.72 -18.85
C ILE A 118 6.72 -5.79 -17.88
N VAL A 119 5.42 -5.78 -17.58
CA VAL A 119 4.81 -6.78 -16.68
C VAL A 119 4.95 -8.20 -17.26
N ASN A 120 4.82 -8.37 -18.56
CA ASN A 120 5.04 -9.65 -19.23
C ASN A 120 6.50 -10.12 -19.10
N LEU A 121 7.48 -9.23 -19.31
CA LEU A 121 8.90 -9.53 -19.07
C LEU A 121 9.17 -9.89 -17.62
N LEU A 122 8.62 -9.13 -16.66
CA LEU A 122 8.69 -9.45 -15.23
C LEU A 122 8.12 -10.84 -14.94
N SER A 123 6.98 -11.18 -15.55
CA SER A 123 6.36 -12.51 -15.39
C SER A 123 7.27 -13.63 -15.89
N ILE A 124 7.91 -13.46 -17.05
CA ILE A 124 8.86 -14.42 -17.61
C ILE A 124 10.05 -14.60 -16.67
N VAL A 125 10.70 -13.51 -16.26
CA VAL A 125 11.87 -13.56 -15.38
C VAL A 125 11.52 -14.11 -14.00
N ALA A 126 10.34 -13.77 -13.45
CA ALA A 126 9.91 -14.22 -12.13
C ALA A 126 9.53 -15.72 -12.09
N ARG A 127 9.06 -16.28 -13.21
CA ARG A 127 8.62 -17.70 -13.32
C ARG A 127 9.72 -18.66 -13.76
N HIS A 128 10.77 -18.17 -14.41
CA HIS A 128 11.81 -19.05 -14.93
C HIS A 128 12.60 -19.67 -13.78
N ASP A 129 12.81 -20.99 -13.85
CA ASP A 129 13.70 -21.73 -12.95
C ASP A 129 15.18 -21.45 -13.31
N TYR A 130 15.58 -20.21 -13.04
CA TYR A 130 17.02 -19.91 -13.01
C TYR A 130 17.61 -20.58 -11.78
N GLU A 131 18.56 -21.46 -11.98
CA GLU A 131 19.29 -22.16 -10.90
C GLU A 131 19.98 -21.16 -9.96
N ASP A 132 20.31 -19.96 -10.47
CA ASP A 132 20.99 -18.91 -9.73
C ASP A 132 20.10 -17.67 -9.52
N LEU A 133 19.63 -17.48 -8.27
CA LEU A 133 18.90 -16.29 -7.83
C LEU A 133 19.73 -15.00 -8.04
N ALA A 134 21.08 -15.09 -7.98
CA ALA A 134 21.96 -13.95 -8.15
C ALA A 134 21.90 -13.37 -9.57
N GLN A 135 21.69 -14.20 -10.59
CA GLN A 135 21.54 -13.73 -11.99
C GLN A 135 20.18 -13.11 -12.26
N ARG A 136 19.12 -13.59 -11.59
CA ARG A 136 17.74 -13.13 -11.79
C ARG A 136 17.48 -11.78 -11.13
N GLN A 137 18.05 -11.55 -9.96
CA GLN A 137 17.78 -10.34 -9.17
C GLN A 137 18.13 -9.04 -9.93
N PRO A 138 19.28 -8.90 -10.60
CA PRO A 138 19.58 -7.73 -11.42
C PRO A 138 18.58 -7.48 -12.54
N MET A 139 18.09 -8.54 -13.20
CA MET A 139 17.09 -8.43 -14.27
C MET A 139 15.76 -7.89 -13.71
N LEU A 140 15.31 -8.43 -12.57
CA LEU A 140 14.08 -7.96 -11.91
C LEU A 140 14.21 -6.50 -11.48
N ILE A 141 15.34 -6.10 -10.89
CA ILE A 141 15.62 -4.71 -10.49
C ILE A 141 15.59 -3.78 -11.72
N SER A 142 16.23 -4.17 -12.82
CA SER A 142 16.25 -3.36 -14.05
C SER A 142 14.85 -3.18 -14.63
N LEU A 143 14.05 -4.25 -14.73
CA LEU A 143 12.68 -4.19 -15.24
C LEU A 143 11.75 -3.38 -14.33
N LEU A 144 11.89 -3.53 -13.02
CA LEU A 144 11.14 -2.73 -12.05
C LEU A 144 11.52 -1.26 -12.12
N SER A 145 12.81 -0.94 -12.33
CA SER A 145 13.30 0.43 -12.51
C SER A 145 12.69 1.08 -13.75
N VAL A 146 12.69 0.37 -14.88
CA VAL A 146 12.05 0.86 -16.12
C VAL A 146 10.55 1.06 -15.91
N GLY A 147 9.87 0.10 -15.26
CA GLY A 147 8.43 0.22 -14.93
C GLY A 147 8.13 1.44 -14.05
N TYR A 148 8.96 1.67 -13.04
CA TYR A 148 8.86 2.84 -12.17
C TYR A 148 9.01 4.16 -12.95
N GLU A 149 10.01 4.27 -13.83
CA GLU A 149 10.23 5.48 -14.63
C GLU A 149 9.06 5.74 -15.59
N PHE A 150 8.49 4.71 -16.23
CA PHE A 150 7.29 4.87 -17.05
C PHE A 150 6.09 5.36 -16.24
N ILE A 151 5.85 4.77 -15.06
CA ILE A 151 4.74 5.20 -14.20
C ILE A 151 4.93 6.66 -13.77
N ASN A 152 6.15 7.06 -13.38
CA ASN A 152 6.46 8.43 -13.02
C ASN A 152 6.29 9.40 -14.19
N TYR A 153 6.76 9.03 -15.37
CA TYR A 153 6.62 9.85 -16.57
C TYR A 153 5.14 10.12 -16.90
N TYR A 154 4.33 9.05 -16.95
CA TYR A 154 2.90 9.18 -17.28
C TYR A 154 2.11 9.94 -16.20
N ARG A 155 2.52 9.84 -14.95
CA ARG A 155 1.91 10.62 -13.86
C ARG A 155 2.22 12.10 -13.97
N ARG A 156 3.43 12.49 -14.37
CA ARG A 156 3.79 13.90 -14.59
C ARG A 156 2.92 14.54 -15.66
N GLU A 157 2.65 13.82 -16.74
CA GLU A 157 1.74 14.32 -17.80
C GLU A 157 0.33 14.61 -17.28
N VAL A 158 -0.16 13.84 -16.30
CA VAL A 158 -1.48 14.03 -15.68
C VAL A 158 -1.44 15.10 -14.59
N ASP A 159 -0.38 15.12 -13.77
CA ASP A 159 -0.21 16.09 -12.67
C ASP A 159 -0.04 17.52 -13.18
N GLU A 160 0.55 17.72 -14.35
CA GLU A 160 0.61 19.03 -15.00
C GLU A 160 -0.78 19.54 -15.48
N GLN A 161 -1.70 18.62 -15.76
CA GLN A 161 -3.07 18.94 -16.20
C GLN A 161 -4.07 19.03 -15.04
N LEU A 162 -3.83 18.32 -13.94
CA LEU A 162 -4.71 18.21 -12.77
C LEU A 162 -3.92 18.57 -11.52
N GLN A 163 -3.66 19.86 -11.29
CA GLN A 163 -3.14 20.29 -9.99
C GLN A 163 -4.19 19.96 -8.92
N PRO A 164 -3.91 19.04 -7.97
CA PRO A 164 -4.84 18.77 -6.90
C PRO A 164 -5.07 20.06 -6.10
N ASP A 165 -6.30 20.32 -5.68
CA ASP A 165 -6.61 21.49 -4.87
C ASP A 165 -5.78 21.48 -3.56
N LYS A 166 -5.69 22.64 -2.92
CA LYS A 166 -4.85 22.82 -1.71
C LYS A 166 -5.20 21.86 -0.58
N ASN A 167 -6.47 21.50 -0.45
CA ASN A 167 -6.92 20.59 0.60
C ASN A 167 -6.48 19.14 0.31
N THR A 168 -6.58 18.71 -0.93
CA THR A 168 -6.07 17.40 -1.40
C THR A 168 -4.54 17.32 -1.24
N GLN A 169 -3.81 18.40 -1.57
CA GLN A 169 -2.36 18.46 -1.32
C GLN A 169 -2.03 18.32 0.17
N LEU A 170 -2.79 19.00 1.03
CA LEU A 170 -2.62 18.94 2.47
C LEU A 170 -2.90 17.53 3.02
N PHE A 171 -4.00 16.90 2.60
CA PHE A 171 -4.34 15.52 2.93
C PHE A 171 -3.22 14.55 2.53
N ASN A 172 -2.76 14.66 1.29
CA ASN A 172 -1.69 13.82 0.78
C ASN A 172 -0.40 13.98 1.60
N ARG A 173 -0.01 15.22 1.91
CA ARG A 173 1.17 15.51 2.71
C ARG A 173 1.06 14.94 4.12
N PHE A 174 -0.11 15.00 4.74
CA PHE A 174 -0.36 14.36 6.04
C PHE A 174 -0.17 12.83 5.96
N CYS A 175 -0.75 12.16 4.97
CA CYS A 175 -0.60 10.71 4.80
C CYS A 175 0.88 10.32 4.69
N ALA A 176 1.68 11.07 3.91
CA ALA A 176 3.11 10.86 3.80
C ALA A 176 3.85 11.05 5.15
N LEU A 177 3.50 12.10 5.90
CA LEU A 177 4.09 12.34 7.22
C LEU A 177 3.74 11.25 8.23
N VAL A 178 2.52 10.70 8.19
CA VAL A 178 2.17 9.58 9.09
C VAL A 178 2.97 8.33 8.73
N VAL A 179 3.14 8.01 7.46
CA VAL A 179 4.00 6.89 7.02
C VAL A 179 5.43 7.04 7.55
N GLU A 180 5.97 8.26 7.53
CA GLU A 180 7.34 8.55 7.97
C GLU A 180 7.48 8.54 9.49
N HIS A 181 6.50 9.11 10.22
CA HIS A 181 6.64 9.45 11.63
C HIS A 181 5.71 8.69 12.59
N TYR A 182 4.91 7.71 12.15
CA TYR A 182 3.95 7.01 13.02
C TYR A 182 4.58 6.32 14.24
N ARG A 183 5.87 6.01 14.16
CA ARG A 183 6.63 5.44 15.29
C ARG A 183 6.99 6.49 16.33
N GLU A 184 7.15 7.74 15.91
CA GLU A 184 7.52 8.86 16.76
C GLU A 184 6.31 9.44 17.50
N SER A 185 5.21 9.66 16.76
CA SER A 185 3.98 10.19 17.33
C SER A 185 2.72 9.62 16.67
N LYS A 186 1.67 9.50 17.47
CA LYS A 186 0.31 9.10 17.04
C LYS A 186 -0.70 10.24 17.26
N GLU A 187 -0.21 11.43 17.64
CA GLU A 187 -1.04 12.58 17.97
C GLU A 187 -1.28 13.47 16.75
N VAL A 188 -2.52 13.84 16.49
CA VAL A 188 -2.91 14.75 15.40
C VAL A 188 -2.17 16.10 15.49
N LYS A 189 -1.92 16.58 16.71
CA LYS A 189 -1.21 17.83 16.94
C LYS A 189 0.19 17.81 16.34
N TYR A 190 0.94 16.73 16.53
CA TYR A 190 2.29 16.55 15.98
C TYR A 190 2.30 16.77 14.45
N TYR A 191 1.39 16.16 13.74
CA TYR A 191 1.28 16.26 12.29
C TYR A 191 0.77 17.65 11.83
N ALA A 192 -0.18 18.22 12.58
CA ALA A 192 -0.69 19.55 12.29
C ALA A 192 0.41 20.61 12.44
N ASP A 193 1.30 20.48 13.44
CA ASP A 193 2.46 21.34 13.64
C ASP A 193 3.47 21.21 12.48
N LEU A 194 3.75 19.97 12.00
CA LEU A 194 4.59 19.74 10.81
C LEU A 194 3.98 20.31 9.52
N LEU A 195 2.66 20.36 9.44
CA LEU A 195 1.92 20.96 8.32
C LEU A 195 1.72 22.48 8.46
N HIS A 196 2.13 23.08 9.56
CA HIS A 196 1.97 24.51 9.88
C HIS A 196 0.50 24.97 9.86
N ILE A 197 -0.42 24.13 10.38
CA ILE A 197 -1.84 24.43 10.47
C ILE A 197 -2.40 24.08 11.86
N SER A 198 -3.53 24.69 12.21
CA SER A 198 -4.18 24.31 13.48
C SER A 198 -4.84 22.93 13.37
N PRO A 199 -4.80 22.10 14.45
CA PRO A 199 -5.46 20.78 14.46
C PRO A 199 -6.96 20.83 14.13
N ARG A 200 -7.65 21.90 14.56
CA ARG A 200 -9.08 22.10 14.26
C ARG A 200 -9.33 22.32 12.78
N HIS A 201 -8.54 23.18 12.14
CA HIS A 201 -8.66 23.46 10.70
C HIS A 201 -8.33 22.20 9.87
N PHE A 202 -7.26 21.51 10.27
CA PHE A 202 -6.86 20.26 9.64
C PHE A 202 -7.97 19.19 9.74
N THR A 203 -8.53 18.98 10.95
CA THR A 203 -9.61 17.99 11.14
C THR A 203 -10.83 18.28 10.26
N ARG A 204 -11.18 19.55 10.05
CA ARG A 204 -12.29 19.91 9.17
C ARG A 204 -11.99 19.54 7.72
N ILE A 205 -10.84 19.96 7.19
CA ILE A 205 -10.43 19.63 5.81
C ILE A 205 -10.39 18.10 5.62
N PHE A 206 -9.81 17.39 6.58
CA PHE A 206 -9.65 15.95 6.50
C PHE A 206 -11.00 15.23 6.43
N ARG A 207 -11.96 15.62 7.27
CA ARG A 207 -13.33 15.07 7.26
C ARG A 207 -14.05 15.34 5.93
N ASP A 208 -13.86 16.52 5.37
CA ASP A 208 -14.48 16.88 4.09
C ASP A 208 -13.99 15.97 2.95
N ILE A 209 -12.67 15.62 2.95
CA ILE A 209 -12.06 14.76 1.93
C ILE A 209 -12.42 13.29 2.14
N THR A 210 -12.48 12.84 3.40
CA THR A 210 -12.61 11.40 3.76
C THR A 210 -14.05 11.00 4.09
N ASN A 211 -15.03 11.83 3.77
CA ASN A 211 -16.45 11.57 4.08
C ASN A 211 -16.71 11.34 5.60
N GLY A 212 -16.04 12.12 6.45
CA GLY A 212 -16.32 12.17 7.89
C GLY A 212 -15.28 11.53 8.80
N ILE A 213 -14.28 10.82 8.28
CA ILE A 213 -13.21 10.24 9.11
C ILE A 213 -12.31 11.35 9.66
N THR A 214 -11.87 11.16 10.90
CA THR A 214 -10.93 12.10 11.54
C THR A 214 -9.47 11.72 11.26
N PRO A 215 -8.53 12.68 11.33
CA PRO A 215 -7.10 12.37 11.27
C PRO A 215 -6.65 11.38 12.35
N ALA A 216 -7.25 11.44 13.55
CA ALA A 216 -6.94 10.51 14.64
C ALA A 216 -7.33 9.08 14.28
N GLU A 217 -8.55 8.87 13.80
CA GLU A 217 -9.04 7.57 13.35
C GLU A 217 -8.16 7.02 12.21
N TRP A 218 -7.74 7.88 11.29
CA TRP A 218 -6.87 7.46 10.20
C TRP A 218 -5.48 7.02 10.69
N ILE A 219 -4.85 7.77 11.61
CA ILE A 219 -3.57 7.38 12.24
C ILE A 219 -3.75 6.03 12.97
N GLU A 220 -4.83 5.87 13.74
CA GLU A 220 -5.11 4.62 14.46
C GLU A 220 -5.23 3.43 13.51
N GLN A 221 -5.97 3.57 12.43
CA GLN A 221 -6.12 2.54 11.41
C GLN A 221 -4.79 2.20 10.75
N TYR A 222 -3.98 3.23 10.42
CA TYR A 222 -2.65 3.02 9.87
C TYR A 222 -1.74 2.23 10.82
N VAL A 223 -1.68 2.62 12.10
CA VAL A 223 -0.86 1.92 13.12
C VAL A 223 -1.34 0.49 13.32
N VAL A 224 -2.66 0.25 13.35
CA VAL A 224 -3.22 -1.12 13.44
C VAL A 224 -2.85 -1.93 12.20
N ALA A 225 -2.89 -1.33 11.03
CA ALA A 225 -2.50 -1.98 9.79
C ALA A 225 -1.03 -2.44 9.83
N GLN A 226 -0.12 -1.55 10.29
CA GLN A 226 1.28 -1.90 10.51
C GLN A 226 1.46 -3.00 11.58
N ALA A 227 0.66 -2.94 12.66
CA ALA A 227 0.68 -3.97 13.69
C ALA A 227 0.26 -5.34 13.14
N LYS A 228 -0.83 -5.41 12.40
CA LYS A 228 -1.30 -6.65 11.74
C LYS A 228 -0.21 -7.22 10.82
N LEU A 229 0.39 -6.36 9.99
CA LEU A 229 1.48 -6.75 9.11
C LEU A 229 2.64 -7.39 9.87
N LEU A 230 3.13 -6.75 10.94
CA LEU A 230 4.24 -7.27 11.73
C LEU A 230 3.85 -8.57 12.46
N LEU A 231 2.62 -8.67 12.95
CA LEU A 231 2.10 -9.89 13.60
C LEU A 231 2.03 -11.08 12.63
N ASP A 232 1.74 -10.83 11.35
CA ASP A 232 1.63 -11.86 10.31
C ASP A 232 3.00 -12.27 9.75
N THR A 233 3.93 -11.32 9.58
CA THR A 233 5.21 -11.55 8.91
C THR A 233 6.35 -11.89 9.86
N GLN A 234 6.31 -11.44 11.11
CA GLN A 234 7.36 -11.66 12.12
C GLN A 234 6.88 -12.57 13.24
N GLN A 235 6.53 -13.81 12.90
CA GLN A 235 5.96 -14.78 13.84
C GLN A 235 6.91 -15.19 14.97
N GLU A 236 8.22 -15.12 14.75
CA GLU A 236 9.27 -15.37 15.73
C GLU A 236 9.40 -14.28 16.78
N ARG A 237 8.93 -13.06 16.50
CA ARG A 237 8.98 -11.95 17.46
C ARG A 237 7.81 -12.00 18.43
N SER A 238 8.08 -11.63 19.68
CA SER A 238 7.04 -11.46 20.68
C SER A 238 6.15 -10.26 20.36
N VAL A 239 4.92 -10.28 20.89
CA VAL A 239 3.99 -9.12 20.77
C VAL A 239 4.58 -7.86 21.42
N GLN A 240 5.42 -8.02 22.46
CA GLN A 240 6.11 -6.91 23.13
C GLN A 240 7.15 -6.26 22.22
N GLU A 241 7.96 -7.05 21.53
CA GLU A 241 8.95 -6.52 20.57
C GLU A 241 8.28 -5.78 19.43
N ILE A 242 7.13 -6.29 18.95
CA ILE A 242 6.33 -5.60 17.92
C ILE A 242 5.77 -4.28 18.46
N ALA A 243 5.33 -4.22 19.72
CA ALA A 243 4.88 -2.98 20.34
C ALA A 243 5.98 -1.89 20.33
N TYR A 244 7.20 -2.27 20.74
CA TYR A 244 8.35 -1.34 20.70
C TYR A 244 8.72 -0.93 19.26
N GLN A 245 8.67 -1.87 18.31
CA GLN A 245 8.93 -1.57 16.89
C GLN A 245 7.90 -0.59 16.29
N LEU A 246 6.67 -0.59 16.82
CA LEU A 246 5.61 0.35 16.46
C LEU A 246 5.71 1.71 17.21
N GLY A 247 6.74 1.89 18.03
CA GLY A 247 6.96 3.14 18.78
C GLY A 247 6.10 3.29 20.03
N PHE A 248 5.59 2.20 20.60
CA PHE A 248 4.95 2.25 21.92
C PHE A 248 6.02 2.17 23.01
N SER A 249 5.98 3.08 23.98
CA SER A 249 6.89 3.07 25.14
C SER A 249 6.62 1.88 26.07
N GLU A 250 5.36 1.44 26.14
CA GLU A 250 4.91 0.36 27.01
C GLU A 250 4.07 -0.66 26.22
N PRO A 251 4.36 -1.98 26.33
CA PRO A 251 3.56 -3.03 25.68
C PRO A 251 2.09 -3.04 26.10
N SER A 252 1.79 -2.61 27.33
CA SER A 252 0.43 -2.45 27.85
C SER A 252 -0.36 -1.41 27.05
N SER A 253 0.26 -0.30 26.70
CA SER A 253 -0.34 0.75 25.88
C SER A 253 -0.70 0.23 24.49
N PHE A 254 0.19 -0.55 23.87
CA PHE A 254 -0.10 -1.23 22.60
C PHE A 254 -1.24 -2.24 22.73
N HIS A 255 -1.27 -3.03 23.80
CA HIS A 255 -2.34 -4.01 24.03
C HIS A 255 -3.72 -3.33 24.10
N HIS A 256 -3.84 -2.25 24.89
CA HIS A 256 -5.09 -1.50 25.01
C HIS A 256 -5.48 -0.81 23.69
N PHE A 257 -4.52 -0.21 23.01
CA PHE A 257 -4.70 0.41 21.72
C PHE A 257 -5.23 -0.58 20.68
N PHE A 258 -4.52 -1.71 20.50
CA PHE A 258 -4.88 -2.70 19.50
C PHE A 258 -6.25 -3.30 19.77
N LYS A 259 -6.55 -3.68 21.03
CA LYS A 259 -7.84 -4.23 21.41
C LYS A 259 -8.98 -3.21 21.24
N ARG A 260 -8.77 -1.95 21.59
CA ARG A 260 -9.76 -0.88 21.41
C ARG A 260 -10.13 -0.69 19.93
N VAL A 261 -9.16 -0.69 19.03
CA VAL A 261 -9.40 -0.39 17.62
C VAL A 261 -9.88 -1.62 16.84
N THR A 262 -9.42 -2.84 17.19
CA THR A 262 -9.73 -4.07 16.44
C THR A 262 -10.79 -4.97 17.09
N GLY A 263 -11.14 -4.73 18.35
CA GLY A 263 -12.05 -5.58 19.12
C GLY A 263 -11.39 -6.85 19.71
N MET A 264 -10.15 -7.18 19.33
CA MET A 264 -9.43 -8.37 19.81
C MET A 264 -8.00 -8.04 20.23
N THR A 265 -7.37 -8.92 21.00
CA THR A 265 -5.96 -8.73 21.36
C THR A 265 -5.01 -9.08 20.21
N ALA A 266 -3.82 -8.51 20.19
CA ALA A 266 -2.79 -8.84 19.20
C ALA A 266 -2.40 -10.34 19.21
N LYS A 267 -2.47 -10.99 20.36
CA LYS A 267 -2.22 -12.42 20.50
C LYS A 267 -3.34 -13.27 19.89
N GLU A 268 -4.60 -12.89 20.13
CA GLU A 268 -5.76 -13.53 19.48
C GLU A 268 -5.71 -13.38 17.97
N TYR A 269 -5.43 -12.17 17.48
CA TYR A 269 -5.25 -11.90 16.05
C TYR A 269 -4.20 -12.83 15.43
N ARG A 270 -2.98 -12.87 15.99
CA ARG A 270 -1.90 -13.74 15.51
C ARG A 270 -2.32 -15.22 15.47
N ASN A 271 -2.96 -15.71 16.51
CA ASN A 271 -3.38 -17.12 16.60
C ASN A 271 -4.44 -17.49 15.57
N GLN A 272 -5.36 -16.59 15.25
CA GLN A 272 -6.36 -16.81 14.20
C GLN A 272 -5.72 -16.89 12.81
N HIS A 273 -4.75 -16.02 12.51
CA HIS A 273 -4.10 -15.97 11.21
C HIS A 273 -3.15 -17.14 10.98
N ILE A 274 -2.45 -17.62 12.01
CA ILE A 274 -1.63 -18.85 11.92
C ILE A 274 -2.51 -20.05 11.56
N LYS A 275 -3.68 -20.21 12.22
CA LYS A 275 -4.62 -21.32 11.91
C LYS A 275 -5.12 -21.25 10.47
N ASN A 276 -5.44 -20.07 9.97
CA ASN A 276 -5.93 -19.89 8.60
C ASN A 276 -4.85 -20.11 7.52
N SER A 277 -3.58 -19.88 7.83
CA SER A 277 -2.47 -20.14 6.91
C SER A 277 -2.14 -21.63 6.79
N VAL A 278 -2.39 -22.43 7.84
CA VAL A 278 -2.19 -23.89 7.83
C VAL A 278 -3.31 -24.63 7.08
N VAL A 279 -4.53 -24.10 7.08
CA VAL A 279 -5.69 -24.69 6.38
C VAL A 279 -5.69 -24.41 4.86
N ARG A 280 -4.86 -23.45 4.41
CA ARG A 280 -4.75 -23.07 2.98
C ARG A 280 -3.52 -23.64 2.26
N ARG A 281 -2.82 -24.58 2.87
CA ARG A 281 -1.79 -25.43 2.22
C ARG A 281 -2.41 -26.78 1.79
#